data_6f0435ae58a41d7a8e5996d3df832854
#
_entry.id   6f0435ae58a41d7a8e5996d3df832854
#
_cell.length_a   1.000
_cell.length_b   1.000
_cell.length_c   1.000
_cell.angle_alpha   90.00
_cell.angle_beta   90.00
_cell.angle_gamma   90.00
#
_symmetry.space_group_name_H-M   'P 1'
#
loop_
_entity.id
_entity.type
_entity.pdbx_description
1 polymer ?
#
loop_
_entity_poly.entity_id
_entity_poly.type
_entity_poly.pdbx_seq_one_letter_code
_entity_poly.pdbx_strand_id
1 'polypeptide(L)'
;MIKNSIPHFLSVIFLALLSLAYFYPLLSGKVIVQSDIQQFQGMQRQVLEHRADYDEEPYWADNAFGGMPTYQITSTYPYDFIGILDKLIRFLPRPADYLFVYLLSFYLLIFYFTPKFQIAIAGAISFGFSTYLLIILGVGHNTKALAIGYMPLIVLGVAHVFFKRQKLGFFILTIAMALQIHANHYQMTYYVLIIVGLMALAFTI
;
A
#
# COMPACT_ATOMS: atom_id res chain seq x y z
N MET A 1 -29.84 2.73 9.47
CA MET A 1 -28.46 2.87 9.03
C MET A 1 -27.53 1.77 9.56
N ILE A 2 -27.55 1.41 10.85
CA ILE A 2 -26.61 0.44 11.46
C ILE A 2 -26.72 -0.97 10.85
N LYS A 3 -27.94 -1.47 10.57
CA LYS A 3 -28.14 -2.82 9.98
C LYS A 3 -27.45 -3.05 8.64
N ASN A 4 -27.27 -2.00 7.85
CA ASN A 4 -26.61 -2.11 6.53
C ASN A 4 -25.07 -2.04 6.61
N SER A 5 -24.49 -1.63 7.75
CA SER A 5 -23.04 -1.50 7.92
C SER A 5 -22.38 -2.79 8.46
N ILE A 6 -23.16 -3.66 9.11
CA ILE A 6 -22.68 -4.91 9.72
C ILE A 6 -21.99 -5.82 8.68
N PRO A 7 -22.58 -6.10 7.49
CA PRO A 7 -21.93 -6.96 6.49
C PRO A 7 -20.58 -6.43 6.05
N HIS A 8 -20.43 -5.11 5.94
CA HIS A 8 -19.15 -4.50 5.51
C HIS A 8 -18.10 -4.58 6.61
N PHE A 9 -18.47 -4.35 7.86
CA PHE A 9 -17.58 -4.54 9.01
C PHE A 9 -17.10 -5.99 9.11
N LEU A 10 -18.02 -6.95 8.98
CA LEU A 10 -17.68 -8.38 8.95
C LEU A 10 -16.80 -8.74 7.74
N SER A 11 -17.03 -8.11 6.59
CA SER A 11 -16.17 -8.30 5.41
C SER A 11 -14.73 -7.85 5.68
N VAL A 12 -14.53 -6.69 6.30
CA VAL A 12 -13.18 -6.18 6.64
C VAL A 12 -12.48 -7.13 7.61
N ILE A 13 -13.19 -7.60 8.66
CA ILE A 13 -12.64 -8.60 9.59
C ILE A 13 -12.28 -9.88 8.85
N PHE A 14 -13.16 -10.37 7.98
CA PHE A 14 -12.91 -11.56 7.18
C PHE A 14 -11.65 -11.42 6.32
N LEU A 15 -11.46 -10.28 5.64
CA LEU A 15 -10.28 -10.02 4.82
C LEU A 15 -8.99 -9.95 5.65
N ALA A 16 -9.06 -9.38 6.86
CA ALA A 16 -7.93 -9.37 7.80
C ALA A 16 -7.58 -10.78 8.27
N LEU A 17 -8.59 -11.58 8.66
CA LEU A 17 -8.39 -12.97 9.06
C LEU A 17 -7.87 -13.83 7.90
N LEU A 18 -8.35 -13.61 6.69
CA LEU A 18 -7.87 -14.30 5.50
C LEU A 18 -6.39 -14.00 5.23
N SER A 19 -5.97 -12.75 5.42
CA SER A 19 -4.56 -12.35 5.29
C SER A 19 -3.67 -13.05 6.33
N LEU A 20 -4.13 -13.13 7.58
CA LEU A 20 -3.44 -13.85 8.64
C LEU A 20 -3.41 -15.36 8.39
N ALA A 21 -4.54 -15.93 7.92
CA ALA A 21 -4.62 -17.36 7.61
C ALA A 21 -3.66 -17.77 6.48
N TYR A 22 -3.52 -16.94 5.45
CA TYR A 22 -2.56 -17.19 4.39
C TYR A 22 -1.12 -17.18 4.89
N PHE A 23 -0.80 -16.25 5.77
CA PHE A 23 0.52 -16.12 6.40
C PHE A 23 0.55 -16.70 7.81
N TYR A 24 -0.22 -17.77 8.09
CA TYR A 24 -0.33 -18.35 9.44
C TYR A 24 1.01 -18.68 10.14
N PRO A 25 2.12 -19.04 9.45
CA PRO A 25 3.38 -19.29 10.14
C PRO A 25 3.92 -18.08 10.91
N LEU A 26 3.50 -16.84 10.55
CA LEU A 26 3.85 -15.63 11.30
C LEU A 26 3.33 -15.68 12.74
N LEU A 27 2.14 -16.30 12.95
CA LEU A 27 1.54 -16.43 14.27
C LEU A 27 2.34 -17.37 15.19
N SER A 28 3.19 -18.21 14.61
CA SER A 28 4.12 -19.10 15.31
C SER A 28 5.53 -18.49 15.44
N GLY A 29 5.69 -17.19 15.22
CA GLY A 29 6.97 -16.48 15.29
C GLY A 29 7.92 -16.76 14.13
N LYS A 30 7.48 -17.43 13.07
CA LYS A 30 8.30 -17.64 11.86
C LYS A 30 8.33 -16.37 11.02
N VAL A 31 9.43 -16.13 10.34
CA VAL A 31 9.60 -15.02 9.41
C VAL A 31 9.89 -15.53 8.01
N ILE A 32 9.44 -14.80 7.00
CA ILE A 32 9.77 -15.10 5.61
C ILE A 32 11.13 -14.47 5.31
N VAL A 33 12.07 -15.28 4.84
CA VAL A 33 13.35 -14.78 4.34
C VAL A 33 13.12 -14.19 2.95
N GLN A 34 13.34 -12.88 2.85
CA GLN A 34 13.09 -12.11 1.63
C GLN A 34 14.40 -11.53 1.13
N SER A 35 14.79 -11.86 -0.11
CA SER A 35 16.08 -11.46 -0.71
C SER A 35 16.24 -9.94 -0.75
N ASP A 36 15.19 -9.21 -1.09
CA ASP A 36 15.24 -7.75 -1.19
C ASP A 36 15.41 -7.08 0.18
N ILE A 37 14.86 -7.69 1.23
CA ILE A 37 15.05 -7.17 2.60
C ILE A 37 16.49 -7.36 3.05
N GLN A 38 17.13 -8.46 2.69
CA GLN A 38 18.55 -8.67 3.00
C GLN A 38 19.44 -7.65 2.27
N GLN A 39 19.18 -7.39 0.99
CA GLN A 39 19.89 -6.36 0.22
C GLN A 39 19.63 -4.96 0.79
N PHE A 40 18.38 -4.65 1.12
CA PHE A 40 18.02 -3.39 1.75
C PHE A 40 18.77 -3.18 3.08
N GLN A 41 18.87 -4.21 3.93
CA GLN A 41 19.63 -4.14 5.17
C GLN A 41 21.11 -3.81 4.95
N GLY A 42 21.70 -4.35 3.87
CA GLY A 42 23.06 -3.99 3.48
C GLY A 42 23.19 -2.54 3.02
N MET A 43 22.26 -2.08 2.18
CA MET A 43 22.29 -0.70 1.66
C MET A 43 22.05 0.35 2.75
N GLN A 44 21.13 0.10 3.67
CA GLN A 44 20.82 1.07 4.74
C GLN A 44 21.88 1.16 5.83
N ARG A 45 22.82 0.21 5.91
CA ARG A 45 23.78 0.11 7.01
C ARG A 45 24.57 1.39 7.21
N GLN A 46 25.15 1.94 6.14
CA GLN A 46 25.94 3.18 6.19
C GLN A 46 25.10 4.36 6.72
N VAL A 47 23.84 4.45 6.30
CA VAL A 47 22.92 5.51 6.74
C VAL A 47 22.63 5.38 8.24
N LEU A 48 22.43 4.15 8.75
CA LEU A 48 22.18 3.91 10.16
C LEU A 48 23.42 4.19 11.02
N GLU A 49 24.61 3.80 10.56
CA GLU A 49 25.89 4.08 11.23
C GLU A 49 26.11 5.60 11.30
N HIS A 50 25.91 6.34 10.20
CA HIS A 50 26.05 7.80 10.19
C HIS A 50 25.10 8.49 11.18
N ARG A 51 23.84 8.07 11.22
CA ARG A 51 22.86 8.60 12.20
C ARG A 51 23.28 8.33 13.64
N ALA A 52 23.83 7.15 13.90
CA ALA A 52 24.27 6.78 15.24
C ALA A 52 25.50 7.58 15.72
N ASP A 53 26.42 7.88 14.79
CA ASP A 53 27.69 8.53 15.08
C ASP A 53 27.56 10.07 15.18
N TYR A 54 26.69 10.66 14.35
CA TYR A 54 26.63 12.12 14.17
C TYR A 54 25.29 12.77 14.56
N ASP A 55 24.25 11.96 14.87
CA ASP A 55 22.87 12.43 15.12
C ASP A 55 22.32 13.34 13.99
N GLU A 56 22.78 13.09 12.77
CA GLU A 56 22.41 13.83 11.55
C GLU A 56 21.88 12.88 10.49
N GLU A 57 20.98 13.41 9.62
CA GLU A 57 20.44 12.67 8.48
C GLU A 57 21.39 12.77 7.28
N PRO A 58 22.05 11.69 6.83
CA PRO A 58 22.86 11.73 5.61
C PRO A 58 21.98 11.83 4.37
N TYR A 59 22.37 12.63 3.40
CA TYR A 59 21.64 12.79 2.13
C TYR A 59 22.15 11.89 1.00
N TRP A 60 23.33 11.29 1.20
CA TRP A 60 23.99 10.45 0.21
C TRP A 60 24.58 9.19 0.87
N ALA A 61 24.46 8.04 0.21
CA ALA A 61 25.06 6.78 0.61
C ALA A 61 26.02 6.31 -0.49
N ASP A 62 27.27 6.02 -0.13
CA ASP A 62 28.32 5.62 -1.05
C ASP A 62 28.38 4.11 -1.28
N ASN A 63 27.80 3.34 -0.35
CA ASN A 63 27.90 1.88 -0.31
C ASN A 63 26.95 1.14 -1.27
N ALA A 64 26.12 1.85 -2.04
CA ALA A 64 25.16 1.27 -2.97
C ALA A 64 25.29 1.90 -4.37
N PHE A 65 25.40 1.07 -5.42
CA PHE A 65 25.37 1.46 -6.82
C PHE A 65 26.39 2.55 -7.23
N GLY A 66 27.52 2.69 -6.52
CA GLY A 66 28.48 3.77 -6.75
C GLY A 66 28.05 5.12 -6.18
N GLY A 67 27.06 5.14 -5.32
CA GLY A 67 26.47 6.29 -4.65
C GLY A 67 25.05 6.58 -5.09
N MET A 68 24.16 6.81 -4.09
CA MET A 68 22.78 7.17 -4.34
C MET A 68 22.17 8.03 -3.23
N PRO A 69 21.12 8.81 -3.52
CA PRO A 69 20.42 9.58 -2.50
C PRO A 69 19.76 8.69 -1.44
N THR A 70 19.93 9.03 -0.16
CA THR A 70 19.43 8.24 0.96
C THR A 70 17.90 8.15 1.02
N TYR A 71 17.17 9.14 0.49
CA TYR A 71 15.70 9.12 0.44
C TYR A 71 15.15 7.96 -0.41
N GLN A 72 15.95 7.35 -1.28
CA GLN A 72 15.59 6.15 -2.04
C GLN A 72 15.84 4.86 -1.26
N ILE A 73 16.66 4.92 -0.21
CA ILE A 73 16.98 3.77 0.64
C ILE A 73 16.11 3.82 1.90
N THR A 74 16.41 4.76 2.77
CA THR A 74 15.74 4.93 4.06
C THR A 74 15.89 6.38 4.51
N SER A 75 14.78 7.06 4.78
CA SER A 75 14.77 8.42 5.29
C SER A 75 13.84 8.52 6.48
N THR A 76 14.20 9.36 7.44
CA THR A 76 13.34 9.73 8.54
C THR A 76 12.85 11.15 8.32
N TYR A 77 11.55 11.36 8.51
CA TYR A 77 10.94 12.68 8.37
C TYR A 77 10.32 13.08 9.71
N PRO A 78 10.60 14.29 10.22
CA PRO A 78 9.89 14.81 11.37
C PRO A 78 8.39 14.99 10.99
N TYR A 79 7.51 14.65 11.93
CA TYR A 79 6.05 14.83 11.74
C TYR A 79 5.45 14.04 10.57
N ASP A 80 5.90 12.81 10.34
CA ASP A 80 5.38 11.92 9.28
C ASP A 80 3.96 11.41 9.61
N PHE A 81 2.96 12.29 9.46
CA PHE A 81 1.55 11.95 9.69
C PHE A 81 1.04 10.90 8.71
N ILE A 82 1.55 10.88 7.48
CA ILE A 82 1.17 9.88 6.48
C ILE A 82 1.73 8.51 6.84
N GLY A 83 2.95 8.44 7.35
CA GLY A 83 3.53 7.20 7.88
C GLY A 83 2.76 6.66 9.09
N ILE A 84 2.23 7.53 9.95
CA ILE A 84 1.35 7.12 11.05
C ILE A 84 0.06 6.50 10.49
N LEU A 85 -0.58 7.17 9.52
CA LEU A 85 -1.80 6.66 8.88
C LEU A 85 -1.54 5.33 8.15
N ASP A 86 -0.43 5.21 7.42
CA ASP A 86 0.01 3.98 6.77
C ASP A 86 0.15 2.83 7.78
N LYS A 87 0.82 3.07 8.90
CA LYS A 87 0.97 2.07 9.98
C LYS A 87 -0.37 1.67 10.61
N LEU A 88 -1.30 2.61 10.77
CA LEU A 88 -2.64 2.31 11.29
C LEU A 88 -3.45 1.43 10.34
N ILE A 89 -3.32 1.64 9.02
CA ILE A 89 -3.97 0.79 8.01
C ILE A 89 -3.33 -0.60 8.01
N ARG A 90 -2.01 -0.67 8.15
CA ARG A 90 -1.20 -1.88 8.13
C ARG A 90 -0.95 -2.44 9.53
N PHE A 91 -1.98 -2.61 10.33
CA PHE A 91 -1.89 -3.08 11.72
C PHE A 91 -1.53 -4.57 11.88
N LEU A 92 -1.58 -5.35 10.80
CA LEU A 92 -1.22 -6.77 10.82
C LEU A 92 0.31 -6.98 10.71
N PRO A 93 0.83 -8.14 11.15
CA PRO A 93 2.25 -8.46 10.97
C PRO A 93 2.63 -8.62 9.50
N ARG A 94 3.87 -8.21 9.12
CA ARG A 94 4.38 -8.34 7.74
C ARG A 94 4.64 -9.80 7.37
N PRO A 95 4.29 -10.21 6.13
CA PRO A 95 3.70 -9.45 5.03
C PRO A 95 2.17 -9.53 4.96
N ALA A 96 1.47 -10.05 5.96
CA ALA A 96 0.01 -10.14 5.98
C ALA A 96 -0.65 -8.75 5.90
N ASP A 97 0.00 -7.72 6.43
CA ASP A 97 -0.42 -6.32 6.33
C ASP A 97 -0.52 -5.84 4.88
N TYR A 98 0.41 -6.19 4.01
CA TYR A 98 0.38 -5.84 2.59
C TYR A 98 -0.75 -6.56 1.83
N LEU A 99 -0.92 -7.86 2.11
CA LEU A 99 -2.04 -8.61 1.53
C LEU A 99 -3.38 -8.02 1.97
N PHE A 100 -3.49 -7.63 3.24
CA PHE A 100 -4.69 -6.96 3.75
C PHE A 100 -4.97 -5.64 3.02
N VAL A 101 -3.94 -4.81 2.76
CA VAL A 101 -4.10 -3.57 1.97
C VAL A 101 -4.60 -3.87 0.56
N TYR A 102 -4.08 -4.90 -0.12
CA TYR A 102 -4.59 -5.33 -1.43
C TYR A 102 -6.07 -5.67 -1.38
N LEU A 103 -6.44 -6.52 -0.42
CA LEU A 103 -7.82 -6.98 -0.27
C LEU A 103 -8.76 -5.83 0.09
N LEU A 104 -8.39 -4.99 1.05
CA LEU A 104 -9.23 -3.89 1.53
C LEU A 104 -9.43 -2.83 0.45
N SER A 105 -8.35 -2.37 -0.20
CA SER A 105 -8.43 -1.32 -1.20
C SER A 105 -9.28 -1.73 -2.40
N PHE A 106 -9.12 -2.96 -2.86
CA PHE A 106 -9.90 -3.48 -3.98
C PHE A 106 -11.35 -3.81 -3.59
N TYR A 107 -11.59 -4.27 -2.36
CA TYR A 107 -12.93 -4.41 -1.80
C TYR A 107 -13.70 -3.09 -1.85
N LEU A 108 -13.09 -2.00 -1.40
CA LEU A 108 -13.70 -0.67 -1.39
C LEU A 108 -13.98 -0.18 -2.83
N LEU A 109 -13.06 -0.43 -3.76
CA LEU A 109 -13.24 -0.09 -5.17
C LEU A 109 -14.42 -0.84 -5.79
N ILE A 110 -14.49 -2.17 -5.64
CA ILE A 110 -15.59 -2.97 -6.19
C ILE A 110 -16.91 -2.63 -5.53
N PHE A 111 -16.91 -2.39 -4.20
CA PHE A 111 -18.12 -1.99 -3.48
C PHE A 111 -18.68 -0.65 -3.97
N TYR A 112 -17.86 0.24 -4.47
CA TYR A 112 -18.32 1.46 -5.12
C TYR A 112 -19.20 1.19 -6.35
N PHE A 113 -18.82 0.20 -7.18
CA PHE A 113 -19.54 -0.15 -8.41
C PHE A 113 -20.74 -1.08 -8.15
N THR A 114 -20.72 -1.90 -7.12
CA THR A 114 -21.80 -2.82 -6.76
C THR A 114 -22.07 -2.82 -5.25
N PRO A 115 -23.35 -2.68 -4.83
CA PRO A 115 -23.70 -2.69 -3.40
C PRO A 115 -23.64 -4.11 -2.78
N LYS A 116 -23.30 -5.14 -3.57
CA LYS A 116 -23.25 -6.54 -3.11
C LYS A 116 -21.90 -6.85 -2.50
N PHE A 117 -21.81 -6.92 -1.17
CA PHE A 117 -20.56 -7.17 -0.45
C PHE A 117 -19.89 -8.49 -0.86
N GLN A 118 -20.66 -9.51 -1.24
CA GLN A 118 -20.13 -10.80 -1.71
C GLN A 118 -19.33 -10.66 -3.00
N ILE A 119 -19.81 -9.82 -3.95
CA ILE A 119 -19.09 -9.53 -5.19
C ILE A 119 -17.82 -8.73 -4.87
N ALA A 120 -17.91 -7.78 -3.95
CA ALA A 120 -16.75 -7.01 -3.54
C ALA A 120 -15.67 -7.89 -2.86
N ILE A 121 -16.07 -8.87 -2.03
CA ILE A 121 -15.16 -9.85 -1.44
C ILE A 121 -14.52 -10.72 -2.54
N ALA A 122 -15.31 -11.24 -3.47
CA ALA A 122 -14.80 -12.08 -4.56
C ALA A 122 -13.79 -11.30 -5.41
N GLY A 123 -14.09 -10.06 -5.76
CA GLY A 123 -13.16 -9.18 -6.48
C GLY A 123 -11.87 -8.92 -5.68
N ALA A 124 -12.00 -8.62 -4.40
CA ALA A 124 -10.85 -8.40 -3.52
C ALA A 124 -9.92 -9.63 -3.46
N ILE A 125 -10.50 -10.82 -3.29
CA ILE A 125 -9.75 -12.07 -3.27
C ILE A 125 -9.06 -12.31 -4.62
N SER A 126 -9.77 -12.14 -5.74
CA SER A 126 -9.20 -12.33 -7.08
C SER A 126 -8.04 -11.39 -7.35
N PHE A 127 -8.11 -10.14 -6.88
CA PHE A 127 -7.02 -9.19 -6.99
C PHE A 127 -5.86 -9.55 -6.06
N GLY A 128 -6.11 -9.64 -4.74
CA GLY A 128 -5.06 -9.79 -3.73
C GLY A 128 -4.30 -11.12 -3.83
N PHE A 129 -4.97 -12.18 -4.29
CA PHE A 129 -4.37 -13.50 -4.50
C PHE A 129 -3.88 -13.74 -5.93
N SER A 130 -3.78 -12.69 -6.76
CA SER A 130 -3.13 -12.86 -8.07
C SER A 130 -1.66 -13.25 -7.88
N THR A 131 -1.20 -14.16 -8.72
CA THR A 131 0.16 -14.75 -8.64
C THR A 131 1.25 -13.68 -8.57
N TYR A 132 1.12 -12.62 -9.38
CA TYR A 132 2.10 -11.54 -9.41
C TYR A 132 2.22 -10.81 -8.06
N LEU A 133 1.09 -10.50 -7.41
CA LEU A 133 1.08 -9.82 -6.11
C LEU A 133 1.68 -10.69 -5.01
N LEU A 134 1.40 -11.99 -5.01
CA LEU A 134 1.99 -12.92 -4.06
C LEU A 134 3.51 -13.08 -4.25
N ILE A 135 3.99 -13.11 -5.50
CA ILE A 135 5.43 -13.14 -5.80
C ILE A 135 6.11 -11.88 -5.25
N ILE A 136 5.53 -10.69 -5.45
CA ILE A 136 6.05 -9.42 -4.92
C ILE A 136 6.21 -9.49 -3.39
N LEU A 137 5.21 -10.03 -2.69
CA LEU A 137 5.26 -10.21 -1.24
C LEU A 137 6.32 -11.23 -0.82
N GLY A 138 6.46 -12.33 -1.57
CA GLY A 138 7.45 -13.36 -1.28
C GLY A 138 8.89 -12.88 -1.42
N VAL A 139 9.19 -12.07 -2.42
CA VAL A 139 10.52 -11.51 -2.68
C VAL A 139 10.88 -10.35 -1.74
N GLY A 140 9.88 -9.61 -1.26
CA GLY A 140 10.08 -8.47 -0.34
C GLY A 140 10.13 -7.10 -1.01
N HIS A 141 9.55 -6.95 -2.21
CA HIS A 141 9.39 -5.65 -2.88
C HIS A 141 8.35 -4.76 -2.17
N ASN A 142 8.61 -4.40 -0.92
CA ASN A 142 7.64 -3.79 -0.01
C ASN A 142 7.10 -2.44 -0.50
N THR A 143 7.96 -1.55 -1.01
CA THR A 143 7.54 -0.25 -1.53
C THR A 143 6.64 -0.41 -2.76
N LYS A 144 6.96 -1.37 -3.63
CA LYS A 144 6.14 -1.72 -4.80
C LYS A 144 4.81 -2.33 -4.38
N ALA A 145 4.81 -3.21 -3.39
CA ALA A 145 3.61 -3.82 -2.82
C ALA A 145 2.64 -2.73 -2.32
N LEU A 146 3.13 -1.81 -1.48
CA LEU A 146 2.32 -0.71 -0.97
C LEU A 146 1.76 0.18 -2.09
N ALA A 147 2.62 0.60 -3.01
CA ALA A 147 2.20 1.44 -4.12
C ALA A 147 1.07 0.77 -4.94
N ILE A 148 1.19 -0.53 -5.27
CA ILE A 148 0.11 -1.26 -5.95
C ILE A 148 -1.13 -1.37 -5.06
N GLY A 149 -0.94 -1.59 -3.76
CA GLY A 149 -2.03 -1.70 -2.79
C GLY A 149 -2.89 -0.43 -2.68
N TYR A 150 -2.31 0.75 -2.86
CA TYR A 150 -3.04 2.02 -2.80
C TYR A 150 -3.65 2.47 -4.13
N MET A 151 -3.24 1.91 -5.28
CA MET A 151 -3.83 2.24 -6.59
C MET A 151 -5.35 2.12 -6.65
N PRO A 152 -6.00 1.05 -6.12
CA PRO A 152 -7.45 0.95 -6.16
C PRO A 152 -8.15 2.09 -5.42
N LEU A 153 -7.56 2.64 -4.35
CA LEU A 153 -8.13 3.78 -3.63
C LEU A 153 -8.03 5.08 -4.45
N ILE A 154 -6.97 5.25 -5.24
CA ILE A 154 -6.85 6.39 -6.17
C ILE A 154 -7.93 6.32 -7.23
N VAL A 155 -8.12 5.15 -7.86
CA VAL A 155 -9.20 4.91 -8.84
C VAL A 155 -10.57 5.15 -8.22
N LEU A 156 -10.80 4.69 -6.99
CA LEU A 156 -12.02 4.96 -6.22
C LEU A 156 -12.25 6.46 -6.02
N GLY A 157 -11.22 7.20 -5.61
CA GLY A 157 -11.29 8.65 -5.42
C GLY A 157 -11.68 9.38 -6.71
N VAL A 158 -11.02 9.05 -7.82
CA VAL A 158 -11.33 9.60 -9.15
C VAL A 158 -12.77 9.29 -9.55
N ALA A 159 -13.22 8.04 -9.41
CA ALA A 159 -14.59 7.64 -9.74
C ALA A 159 -15.63 8.41 -8.89
N HIS A 160 -15.36 8.66 -7.61
CA HIS A 160 -16.23 9.48 -6.77
C HIS A 160 -16.28 10.95 -7.22
N VAL A 161 -15.14 11.52 -7.63
CA VAL A 161 -15.07 12.91 -8.14
C VAL A 161 -15.99 13.08 -9.35
N PHE A 162 -15.94 12.14 -10.31
CA PHE A 162 -16.70 12.28 -11.56
C PHE A 162 -18.15 11.84 -11.44
N PHE A 163 -18.49 10.79 -10.67
CA PHE A 163 -19.80 10.15 -10.78
C PHE A 163 -20.74 10.27 -9.58
N LYS A 164 -20.24 10.57 -8.36
CA LYS A 164 -21.12 10.53 -7.18
C LYS A 164 -21.01 11.71 -6.22
N ARG A 165 -19.90 11.82 -5.54
CA ARG A 165 -19.71 12.75 -4.42
C ARG A 165 -18.36 13.44 -4.52
N GLN A 166 -18.30 14.55 -5.22
CA GLN A 166 -17.06 15.27 -5.49
C GLN A 166 -16.21 15.54 -4.24
N LYS A 167 -16.81 16.06 -3.16
CA LYS A 167 -16.08 16.35 -1.90
C LYS A 167 -15.48 15.09 -1.28
N LEU A 168 -16.24 13.99 -1.24
CA LEU A 168 -15.75 12.72 -0.71
C LEU A 168 -14.67 12.14 -1.63
N GLY A 169 -14.88 12.21 -2.94
CA GLY A 169 -13.90 11.78 -3.94
C GLY A 169 -12.59 12.53 -3.82
N PHE A 170 -12.64 13.84 -3.67
CA PHE A 170 -11.46 14.65 -3.45
C PHE A 170 -10.71 14.24 -2.16
N PHE A 171 -11.43 14.05 -1.06
CA PHE A 171 -10.84 13.61 0.20
C PHE A 171 -10.15 12.23 0.08
N ILE A 172 -10.85 11.24 -0.51
CA ILE A 172 -10.30 9.90 -0.74
C ILE A 172 -9.06 9.99 -1.64
N LEU A 173 -9.15 10.73 -2.75
CA LEU A 173 -8.05 10.89 -3.70
C LEU A 173 -6.83 11.53 -3.06
N THR A 174 -7.01 12.57 -2.25
CA THR A 174 -5.92 13.25 -1.54
C THR A 174 -5.19 12.30 -0.60
N ILE A 175 -5.92 11.55 0.23
CA ILE A 175 -5.32 10.59 1.16
C ILE A 175 -4.65 9.43 0.39
N ALA A 176 -5.32 8.88 -0.61
CA ALA A 176 -4.77 7.78 -1.40
C ALA A 176 -3.50 8.18 -2.14
N MET A 177 -3.44 9.40 -2.71
CA MET A 177 -2.24 9.94 -3.35
C MET A 177 -1.12 10.20 -2.35
N ALA A 178 -1.43 10.71 -1.16
CA ALA A 178 -0.44 10.89 -0.11
C ALA A 178 0.20 9.55 0.32
N LEU A 179 -0.62 8.51 0.53
CA LEU A 179 -0.14 7.15 0.82
C LEU A 179 0.66 6.56 -0.35
N GLN A 180 0.23 6.79 -1.59
CA GLN A 180 0.91 6.35 -2.80
C GLN A 180 2.31 6.96 -2.92
N ILE A 181 2.45 8.27 -2.67
CA ILE A 181 3.73 8.98 -2.71
C ILE A 181 4.61 8.52 -1.54
N HIS A 182 4.02 8.37 -0.36
CA HIS A 182 4.72 7.86 0.83
C HIS A 182 5.29 6.44 0.63
N ALA A 183 4.63 5.59 -0.17
CA ALA A 183 5.16 4.27 -0.51
C ALA A 183 6.50 4.33 -1.28
N ASN A 184 6.90 5.50 -1.76
CA ASN A 184 8.20 5.79 -2.39
C ASN A 184 8.57 4.87 -3.56
N HIS A 185 7.59 4.55 -4.42
CA HIS A 185 7.81 3.76 -5.63
C HIS A 185 7.36 4.51 -6.88
N TYR A 186 8.26 5.31 -7.45
CA TYR A 186 7.96 6.26 -8.54
C TYR A 186 7.37 5.60 -9.78
N GLN A 187 7.87 4.43 -10.19
CA GLN A 187 7.36 3.72 -11.36
C GLN A 187 5.89 3.37 -11.21
N MET A 188 5.47 2.87 -10.04
CA MET A 188 4.08 2.52 -9.80
C MET A 188 3.20 3.76 -9.70
N THR A 189 3.72 4.84 -9.11
CA THR A 189 3.04 6.15 -9.08
C THR A 189 2.84 6.70 -10.49
N TYR A 190 3.86 6.62 -11.35
CA TYR A 190 3.75 7.01 -12.76
C TYR A 190 2.65 6.21 -13.50
N TYR A 191 2.59 4.90 -13.29
CA TYR A 191 1.57 4.08 -13.96
C TYR A 191 0.16 4.42 -13.51
N VAL A 192 -0.07 4.66 -12.23
CA VAL A 192 -1.41 5.05 -11.77
C VAL A 192 -1.79 6.45 -12.27
N LEU A 193 -0.85 7.38 -12.41
CA LEU A 193 -1.11 8.70 -12.99
C LEU A 193 -1.53 8.62 -14.47
N ILE A 194 -0.98 7.69 -15.25
CA ILE A 194 -1.45 7.42 -16.61
C ILE A 194 -2.90 6.95 -16.58
N ILE A 195 -3.23 6.00 -15.70
CA ILE A 195 -4.60 5.49 -15.55
C ILE A 195 -5.55 6.64 -15.19
N VAL A 196 -5.19 7.47 -14.21
CA VAL A 196 -5.98 8.64 -13.80
C VAL A 196 -6.17 9.63 -14.95
N GLY A 197 -5.13 9.91 -15.72
CA GLY A 197 -5.20 10.77 -16.89
C GLY A 197 -6.16 10.23 -17.97
N LEU A 198 -6.08 8.93 -18.25
CA LEU A 198 -7.00 8.27 -19.20
C LEU A 198 -8.44 8.26 -18.69
N MET A 199 -8.66 8.02 -17.39
CA MET A 199 -9.99 8.10 -16.78
C MET A 199 -10.54 9.54 -16.86
N ALA A 200 -9.74 10.54 -16.50
CA ALA A 200 -10.16 11.94 -16.59
C ALA A 200 -10.55 12.32 -18.01
N LEU A 201 -9.76 11.91 -19.01
CA LEU A 201 -10.07 12.13 -20.42
C LEU A 201 -11.39 11.44 -20.80
N ALA A 202 -11.56 10.16 -20.46
CA ALA A 202 -12.76 9.40 -20.81
C ALA A 202 -14.03 9.91 -20.12
N PHE A 203 -13.91 10.57 -18.96
CA PHE A 203 -15.06 11.07 -18.20
C PHE A 203 -15.43 12.52 -18.53
N THR A 204 -14.57 13.23 -19.27
CA THR A 204 -14.82 14.61 -19.70
C THR A 204 -15.31 14.70 -21.17
N ILE A 205 -15.19 13.63 -21.93
CA ILE A 205 -15.76 13.48 -23.29
C ILE A 205 -17.15 12.85 -23.21
#